data_53d884b6c0ec7f3c2905c8a07e105693
#
_entry.id   53d884b6c0ec7f3c2905c8a07e105693
#
_cell.length_a   1.000
_cell.length_b   1.000
_cell.length_c   1.000
_cell.angle_alpha   90.00
_cell.angle_beta   90.00
_cell.angle_gamma   90.00
#
_symmetry.space_group_name_H-M   'P 1'
#
loop_
_entity.id
_entity.type
_entity.pdbx_description
1 polymer ?
#
loop_
_entity_poly.entity_id
_entity_poly.type
_entity_poly.pdbx_seq_one_letter_code
_entity_poly.pdbx_strand_id
1 'polypeptide(L)'
;AALLETDEITISVASEICRYGEDIQSEVYDRHLKEGVIYGSWRGMKAVDVAKRIESDYTTDLDRYSFDKTLCKSCPHNTNNMMLFCEGSCGKCANRKCLEDMNAAYLVEKAMQMLADHPTASLAYSIFYTYNDTTVKRLEELGYEVERLSCRHEDYPELPEAPEAADYETTEEYEEAQRDFEQEQEDYKAECEDILRRSEEGEISLYVLIGNKDLFLGYVKNSATNTSNGTLSTKEKEL
;
A
#
# COMPACT_ATOMS: atom_id res chain seq x y z
N ALA A 1 5.75 4.03 -35.75
CA ALA A 1 5.76 3.99 -37.23
C ALA A 1 6.95 3.14 -37.73
N ALA A 2 8.21 3.46 -37.37
CA ALA A 2 9.40 2.76 -37.90
C ALA A 2 9.34 1.23 -37.75
N LEU A 3 8.94 0.70 -36.60
CA LEU A 3 8.85 -0.75 -36.36
C LEU A 3 7.77 -1.47 -37.19
N LEU A 4 6.77 -0.75 -37.65
CA LEU A 4 5.76 -1.26 -38.60
C LEU A 4 6.29 -1.28 -40.03
N GLU A 5 7.07 -0.27 -40.40
CA GLU A 5 7.69 -0.15 -41.73
C GLU A 5 8.76 -1.21 -41.98
N THR A 6 9.40 -1.68 -40.90
CA THR A 6 10.42 -2.75 -40.93
C THR A 6 9.88 -4.15 -40.65
N ASP A 7 8.55 -4.31 -40.54
CA ASP A 7 7.88 -5.58 -40.18
C ASP A 7 8.35 -6.21 -38.85
N GLU A 8 8.92 -5.40 -37.96
CA GLU A 8 9.37 -5.88 -36.64
C GLU A 8 8.23 -6.11 -35.65
N ILE A 9 7.12 -5.38 -35.84
CA ILE A 9 5.84 -5.62 -35.18
C ILE A 9 4.71 -5.58 -36.20
N THR A 10 3.65 -6.31 -35.92
CA THR A 10 2.43 -6.29 -36.76
C THR A 10 1.52 -5.11 -36.41
N ILE A 11 0.62 -4.72 -37.31
CA ILE A 11 -0.42 -3.73 -37.06
C ILE A 11 -1.25 -4.10 -35.82
N SER A 12 -1.57 -5.39 -35.66
CA SER A 12 -2.31 -5.88 -34.48
C SER A 12 -1.56 -5.64 -33.17
N VAL A 13 -0.24 -5.89 -33.14
CA VAL A 13 0.60 -5.60 -31.98
C VAL A 13 0.65 -4.10 -31.67
N ALA A 14 0.85 -3.27 -32.69
CA ALA A 14 0.83 -1.82 -32.53
C ALA A 14 -0.53 -1.34 -32.00
N SER A 15 -1.64 -1.89 -32.49
CA SER A 15 -2.98 -1.57 -32.03
C SER A 15 -3.19 -1.91 -30.56
N GLU A 16 -2.68 -3.04 -30.07
CA GLU A 16 -2.76 -3.38 -28.65
C GLU A 16 -1.98 -2.39 -27.78
N ILE A 17 -0.76 -2.01 -28.18
CA ILE A 17 0.07 -1.05 -27.45
C ILE A 17 -0.58 0.34 -27.43
N CYS A 18 -1.13 0.80 -28.55
CA CYS A 18 -1.76 2.11 -28.69
C CYS A 18 -3.06 2.30 -27.87
N ARG A 19 -3.60 1.25 -27.27
CA ARG A 19 -4.74 1.36 -26.33
C ARG A 19 -4.36 2.03 -25.00
N TYR A 20 -3.10 1.99 -24.65
CA TYR A 20 -2.58 2.50 -23.40
C TYR A 20 -2.02 3.92 -23.55
N GLY A 21 -1.81 4.62 -22.44
CA GLY A 21 -1.24 5.97 -22.44
C GLY A 21 0.20 6.02 -22.96
N GLU A 22 0.66 7.21 -23.32
CA GLU A 22 2.01 7.44 -23.88
C GLU A 22 3.13 6.98 -22.93
N ASP A 23 2.92 7.04 -21.63
CA ASP A 23 3.83 6.54 -20.61
C ASP A 23 4.08 5.05 -20.74
N ILE A 24 3.01 4.24 -20.81
CA ILE A 24 3.10 2.78 -21.03
C ILE A 24 3.66 2.47 -22.42
N GLN A 25 3.22 3.19 -23.45
CA GLN A 25 3.74 3.00 -24.81
C GLN A 25 5.26 3.21 -24.87
N SER A 26 5.75 4.27 -24.23
CA SER A 26 7.17 4.60 -24.17
C SER A 26 7.96 3.55 -23.39
N GLU A 27 7.43 3.12 -22.24
CA GLU A 27 8.08 2.11 -21.43
C GLU A 27 8.12 0.74 -22.12
N VAL A 28 7.05 0.34 -22.79
CA VAL A 28 7.01 -0.89 -23.61
C VAL A 28 8.02 -0.81 -24.75
N TYR A 29 8.12 0.34 -25.43
CA TYR A 29 9.11 0.53 -26.47
C TYR A 29 10.54 0.39 -25.92
N ASP A 30 10.89 1.13 -24.88
CA ASP A 30 12.24 1.15 -24.34
C ASP A 30 12.69 -0.19 -23.77
N ARG A 31 11.78 -0.93 -23.12
CA ARG A 31 12.10 -2.20 -22.48
C ARG A 31 12.00 -3.42 -23.39
N HIS A 32 11.14 -3.39 -24.42
CA HIS A 32 10.80 -4.60 -25.16
C HIS A 32 10.93 -4.50 -26.68
N LEU A 33 10.91 -3.29 -27.23
CA LEU A 33 10.88 -3.10 -28.69
C LEU A 33 12.09 -2.36 -29.24
N LYS A 34 12.86 -1.68 -28.40
CA LYS A 34 14.04 -0.92 -28.79
C LYS A 34 15.10 -1.84 -29.38
N GLU A 35 15.85 -1.32 -30.34
CA GLU A 35 16.98 -2.05 -30.92
C GLU A 35 18.02 -2.40 -29.84
N GLY A 36 18.56 -3.62 -29.89
CA GLY A 36 19.53 -4.12 -28.92
C GLY A 36 18.92 -4.78 -27.67
N VAL A 37 17.61 -4.80 -27.50
CA VAL A 37 16.95 -5.57 -26.44
C VAL A 37 17.00 -7.05 -26.82
N ILE A 38 17.85 -7.82 -26.12
CA ILE A 38 18.03 -9.27 -26.35
C ILE A 38 17.09 -10.08 -25.46
N TYR A 39 17.02 -9.72 -24.16
CA TYR A 39 16.19 -10.41 -23.18
C TYR A 39 14.85 -9.68 -22.98
N GLY A 40 13.77 -10.47 -23.06
CA GLY A 40 12.41 -9.91 -22.87
C GLY A 40 11.90 -9.12 -24.08
N SER A 41 12.49 -9.26 -25.27
CA SER A 41 12.01 -8.64 -26.49
C SER A 41 10.64 -9.18 -26.89
N TRP A 42 9.74 -8.26 -27.29
CA TRP A 42 8.41 -8.58 -27.79
C TRP A 42 8.31 -8.54 -29.32
N ARG A 43 9.42 -8.31 -30.02
CA ARG A 43 9.49 -8.35 -31.49
C ARG A 43 9.10 -9.74 -31.97
N GLY A 44 8.21 -9.82 -32.94
CA GLY A 44 7.70 -11.07 -33.47
C GLY A 44 6.68 -11.79 -32.59
N MET A 45 6.27 -11.24 -31.44
CA MET A 45 5.21 -11.81 -30.61
C MET A 45 3.83 -11.63 -31.24
N LYS A 46 2.89 -12.51 -30.88
CA LYS A 46 1.49 -12.38 -31.28
C LYS A 46 0.82 -11.27 -30.46
N ALA A 47 -0.13 -10.56 -31.06
CA ALA A 47 -0.87 -9.47 -30.41
C ALA A 47 -1.53 -9.90 -29.08
N VAL A 48 -2.09 -11.10 -29.04
CA VAL A 48 -2.72 -11.67 -27.83
C VAL A 48 -1.72 -11.84 -26.67
N ASP A 49 -0.48 -12.21 -26.98
CA ASP A 49 0.54 -12.41 -25.96
C ASP A 49 1.08 -11.06 -25.46
N VAL A 50 1.20 -10.08 -26.38
CA VAL A 50 1.55 -8.69 -26.03
C VAL A 50 0.48 -8.07 -25.14
N ALA A 51 -0.81 -8.22 -25.48
CA ALA A 51 -1.92 -7.72 -24.68
C ALA A 51 -1.88 -8.25 -23.23
N LYS A 52 -1.72 -9.58 -23.08
CA LYS A 52 -1.61 -10.22 -21.75
C LYS A 52 -0.41 -9.69 -20.95
N ARG A 53 0.74 -9.49 -21.59
CA ARG A 53 1.93 -8.97 -20.91
C ARG A 53 1.76 -7.51 -20.51
N ILE A 54 1.16 -6.66 -21.34
CA ILE A 54 0.87 -5.28 -20.97
C ILE A 54 -0.10 -5.28 -19.78
N GLU A 55 -1.14 -6.08 -19.79
CA GLU A 55 -2.07 -6.17 -18.68
C GLU A 55 -1.42 -6.66 -17.38
N SER A 56 -0.53 -7.67 -17.48
CA SER A 56 0.21 -8.19 -16.32
C SER A 56 1.22 -7.19 -15.75
N ASP A 57 2.05 -6.60 -16.63
CA ASP A 57 3.28 -5.94 -16.23
C ASP A 57 3.11 -4.42 -16.09
N TYR A 58 2.10 -3.83 -16.75
CA TYR A 58 1.90 -2.38 -16.86
C TYR A 58 0.59 -1.87 -16.28
N THR A 59 -0.30 -2.75 -15.83
CA THR A 59 -1.54 -2.35 -15.15
C THR A 59 -1.56 -2.83 -13.70
N THR A 60 -2.36 -2.18 -12.88
CA THR A 60 -2.44 -2.46 -11.45
C THR A 60 -3.88 -2.79 -11.08
N ASP A 61 -4.06 -3.86 -10.33
CA ASP A 61 -5.33 -4.32 -9.80
C ASP A 61 -5.90 -3.30 -8.80
N LEU A 62 -7.10 -2.80 -9.11
CA LEU A 62 -7.80 -1.82 -8.27
C LEU A 62 -8.31 -2.41 -6.96
N ASP A 63 -8.54 -3.73 -6.89
CA ASP A 63 -9.06 -4.36 -5.67
C ASP A 63 -8.04 -4.38 -4.53
N ARG A 64 -6.78 -4.13 -4.86
CA ARG A 64 -5.70 -3.99 -3.87
C ARG A 64 -5.66 -2.66 -3.15
N TYR A 65 -6.59 -1.74 -3.42
CA TYR A 65 -6.62 -0.39 -2.86
C TYR A 65 -7.97 -0.12 -2.21
N SER A 66 -7.96 0.60 -1.10
CA SER A 66 -9.15 0.85 -0.28
C SER A 66 -9.83 2.21 -0.56
N PHE A 67 -9.26 3.07 -1.41
CA PHE A 67 -9.88 4.34 -1.78
C PHE A 67 -11.20 4.15 -2.57
N ASP A 68 -12.04 5.17 -2.61
CA ASP A 68 -13.30 5.14 -3.37
C ASP A 68 -13.05 5.02 -4.89
N LYS A 69 -13.53 3.91 -5.46
CA LYS A 69 -13.37 3.55 -6.88
C LYS A 69 -14.53 3.99 -7.77
N THR A 70 -15.45 4.82 -7.25
CA THR A 70 -16.65 5.22 -8.00
C THR A 70 -16.27 5.87 -9.34
N LEU A 71 -15.27 6.74 -9.34
CA LEU A 71 -14.78 7.39 -10.56
C LEU A 71 -14.04 6.41 -11.49
N CYS A 72 -13.45 5.35 -10.93
CA CYS A 72 -12.74 4.35 -11.72
C CYS A 72 -13.67 3.46 -12.56
N LYS A 73 -14.96 3.33 -12.19
CA LYS A 73 -15.93 2.50 -12.93
C LYS A 73 -16.14 2.97 -14.37
N SER A 74 -16.08 4.28 -14.62
CA SER A 74 -16.23 4.87 -15.96
C SER A 74 -14.93 5.44 -16.54
N CYS A 75 -13.79 5.23 -15.85
CA CYS A 75 -12.51 5.78 -16.24
C CYS A 75 -12.00 5.14 -17.55
N PRO A 76 -11.52 5.90 -18.55
CA PRO A 76 -10.97 5.35 -19.78
C PRO A 76 -9.67 4.54 -19.56
N HIS A 77 -8.98 4.70 -18.43
CA HIS A 77 -7.80 3.93 -18.06
C HIS A 77 -8.11 2.66 -17.25
N ASN A 78 -9.37 2.39 -16.97
CA ASN A 78 -9.78 1.11 -16.42
C ASN A 78 -9.85 0.08 -17.54
N THR A 79 -9.13 -1.04 -17.40
CA THR A 79 -9.06 -2.07 -18.43
C THR A 79 -10.43 -2.61 -18.83
N ASN A 80 -11.42 -2.59 -17.91
CA ASN A 80 -12.81 -2.92 -18.23
C ASN A 80 -13.43 -2.03 -19.32
N ASN A 81 -12.99 -0.78 -19.42
CA ASN A 81 -13.52 0.20 -20.36
C ASN A 81 -12.66 0.35 -21.62
N MET A 82 -11.46 -0.26 -21.64
CA MET A 82 -10.53 -0.16 -22.76
C MET A 82 -10.86 -1.13 -23.91
N MET A 83 -11.67 -2.14 -23.64
CA MET A 83 -11.91 -3.24 -24.57
C MET A 83 -13.37 -3.28 -25.02
N LEU A 84 -13.59 -3.25 -26.34
CA LEU A 84 -14.93 -3.32 -26.95
C LEU A 84 -15.60 -4.70 -26.84
N PHE A 85 -14.81 -5.76 -26.53
CA PHE A 85 -15.27 -7.16 -26.60
C PHE A 85 -14.59 -8.04 -25.54
N CYS A 86 -14.42 -7.57 -24.30
CA CYS A 86 -13.80 -8.40 -23.25
C CYS A 86 -14.82 -9.10 -22.37
N GLU A 87 -14.92 -10.39 -22.56
CA GLU A 87 -15.31 -11.31 -21.52
C GLU A 87 -14.13 -11.43 -20.53
N GLY A 88 -14.23 -10.82 -19.35
CA GLY A 88 -13.32 -11.06 -18.25
C GLY A 88 -12.15 -10.11 -18.08
N SER A 89 -12.33 -8.83 -18.29
CA SER A 89 -11.35 -7.85 -17.84
C SER A 89 -11.37 -7.75 -16.31
N CYS A 90 -10.20 -7.64 -15.72
CA CYS A 90 -9.99 -7.76 -14.27
C CYS A 90 -9.98 -6.42 -13.53
N GLY A 91 -10.62 -5.37 -14.05
CA GLY A 91 -10.76 -4.10 -13.32
C GLY A 91 -9.44 -3.45 -12.92
N LYS A 92 -8.40 -3.56 -13.77
CA LYS A 92 -7.08 -2.98 -13.50
C LYS A 92 -6.98 -1.54 -13.99
N CYS A 93 -6.11 -0.76 -13.36
CA CYS A 93 -5.82 0.61 -13.77
C CYS A 93 -4.54 0.68 -14.60
N ALA A 94 -4.61 1.32 -15.75
CA ALA A 94 -3.48 1.60 -16.63
C ALA A 94 -2.84 2.99 -16.39
N ASN A 95 -3.36 3.80 -15.47
CA ASN A 95 -2.81 5.11 -15.13
C ASN A 95 -2.19 5.07 -13.73
N ARG A 96 -0.90 4.71 -13.65
CA ARG A 96 -0.15 4.57 -12.39
C ARG A 96 -0.13 5.87 -11.60
N LYS A 97 0.08 7.01 -12.26
CA LYS A 97 0.14 8.30 -11.58
C LYS A 97 -1.18 8.66 -10.91
N CYS A 98 -2.30 8.51 -11.61
CA CYS A 98 -3.62 8.74 -11.05
C CYS A 98 -3.88 7.81 -9.85
N LEU A 99 -3.50 6.53 -9.98
CA LEU A 99 -3.64 5.54 -8.91
C LEU A 99 -2.84 5.92 -7.67
N GLU A 100 -1.59 6.32 -7.83
CA GLU A 100 -0.73 6.79 -6.74
C GLU A 100 -1.30 8.04 -6.09
N ASP A 101 -1.78 9.01 -6.88
CA ASP A 101 -2.36 10.25 -6.37
C ASP A 101 -3.64 10.00 -5.57
N MET A 102 -4.53 9.13 -6.05
CA MET A 102 -5.77 8.78 -5.35
C MET A 102 -5.49 7.98 -4.07
N ASN A 103 -4.58 7.02 -4.15
CA ASN A 103 -4.17 6.26 -2.97
C ASN A 103 -3.52 7.17 -1.91
N ALA A 104 -2.61 8.04 -2.31
CA ALA A 104 -1.97 8.96 -1.39
C ALA A 104 -2.98 9.94 -0.74
N ALA A 105 -3.97 10.43 -1.49
CA ALA A 105 -5.02 11.27 -0.93
C ALA A 105 -5.85 10.51 0.12
N TYR A 106 -6.25 9.28 -0.19
CA TYR A 106 -6.96 8.39 0.75
C TYR A 106 -6.13 8.11 2.01
N LEU A 107 -4.84 7.77 1.85
CA LEU A 107 -3.96 7.48 2.98
C LEU A 107 -3.74 8.70 3.87
N VAL A 108 -3.65 9.91 3.30
CA VAL A 108 -3.57 11.16 4.08
C VAL A 108 -4.83 11.36 4.93
N GLU A 109 -6.01 11.21 4.33
CA GLU A 109 -7.28 11.36 5.05
C GLU A 109 -7.41 10.31 6.17
N LYS A 110 -7.10 9.06 5.86
CA LYS A 110 -7.09 7.95 6.84
C LYS A 110 -6.08 8.19 7.98
N ALA A 111 -4.89 8.71 7.66
CA ALA A 111 -3.87 9.04 8.67
C ALA A 111 -4.37 10.10 9.66
N MET A 112 -5.01 11.15 9.14
CA MET A 112 -5.60 12.20 9.98
C MET A 112 -6.71 11.65 10.89
N GLN A 113 -7.55 10.76 10.37
CA GLN A 113 -8.58 10.10 11.16
C GLN A 113 -7.97 9.22 12.25
N MET A 114 -6.98 8.39 11.91
CA MET A 114 -6.30 7.51 12.88
C MET A 114 -5.59 8.30 13.98
N LEU A 115 -4.98 9.45 13.67
CA LEU A 115 -4.40 10.34 14.67
C LEU A 115 -5.47 10.97 15.59
N ALA A 116 -6.65 11.26 15.06
CA ALA A 116 -7.76 11.78 15.88
C ALA A 116 -8.29 10.70 16.83
N ASP A 117 -8.36 9.45 16.38
CA ASP A 117 -8.81 8.30 17.17
C ASP A 117 -7.74 7.87 18.20
N HIS A 118 -6.45 8.12 17.92
CA HIS A 118 -5.31 7.77 18.77
C HIS A 118 -4.41 8.98 19.02
N PRO A 119 -4.77 9.89 19.95
CA PRO A 119 -4.06 11.16 20.16
C PRO A 119 -2.62 11.03 20.65
N THR A 120 -2.25 9.87 21.19
CA THR A 120 -0.86 9.58 21.64
C THR A 120 0.01 9.03 20.51
N ALA A 121 -0.55 8.69 19.36
CA ALA A 121 0.19 8.15 18.24
C ALA A 121 0.89 9.24 17.44
N SER A 122 2.07 8.90 16.91
CA SER A 122 2.82 9.70 15.93
C SER A 122 2.78 9.04 14.56
N LEU A 123 3.01 9.83 13.50
CA LEU A 123 3.15 9.28 12.15
C LEU A 123 4.54 8.72 11.93
N ALA A 124 4.63 7.55 11.33
CA ALA A 124 5.93 6.99 10.97
C ALA A 124 5.88 6.09 9.72
N TYR A 125 7.05 5.83 9.15
CA TYR A 125 7.25 4.74 8.20
C TYR A 125 8.46 3.89 8.60
N SER A 126 8.40 2.60 8.31
CA SER A 126 9.49 1.67 8.60
C SER A 126 10.41 1.50 7.41
N ILE A 127 11.74 1.51 7.64
CA ILE A 127 12.74 1.25 6.59
C ILE A 127 12.77 -0.24 6.14
N PHE A 128 12.15 -1.12 6.88
CA PHE A 128 12.11 -2.56 6.60
C PHE A 128 10.99 -2.95 5.65
N TYR A 129 10.05 -2.05 5.39
CA TYR A 129 8.88 -2.30 4.54
C TYR A 129 8.74 -1.23 3.45
N THR A 130 8.05 -1.59 2.38
CA THR A 130 7.70 -0.62 1.34
C THR A 130 6.61 0.31 1.86
N TYR A 131 6.83 1.61 1.75
CA TYR A 131 5.87 2.65 2.15
C TYR A 131 5.52 3.57 0.98
N ASN A 132 4.46 4.35 1.13
CA ASN A 132 4.01 5.31 0.12
C ASN A 132 4.72 6.67 0.32
N ASP A 133 5.78 6.91 -0.45
CA ASP A 133 6.57 8.14 -0.40
C ASP A 133 5.74 9.40 -0.73
N THR A 134 4.76 9.30 -1.63
CA THR A 134 3.86 10.40 -1.97
C THR A 134 2.98 10.79 -0.77
N THR A 135 2.50 9.81 0.00
CA THR A 135 1.73 10.05 1.22
C THR A 135 2.59 10.74 2.29
N VAL A 136 3.83 10.27 2.50
CA VAL A 136 4.77 10.89 3.45
C VAL A 136 4.98 12.36 3.10
N LYS A 137 5.32 12.67 1.85
CA LYS A 137 5.53 14.05 1.39
C LYS A 137 4.31 14.93 1.58
N ARG A 138 3.12 14.43 1.26
CA ARG A 138 1.86 15.20 1.44
C ARG A 138 1.56 15.48 2.91
N LEU A 139 1.84 14.54 3.82
CA LEU A 139 1.68 14.77 5.25
C LEU A 139 2.68 15.80 5.77
N GLU A 140 3.94 15.74 5.33
CA GLU A 140 4.97 16.74 5.67
C GLU A 140 4.61 18.14 5.13
N GLU A 141 4.09 18.23 3.89
CA GLU A 141 3.58 19.49 3.30
C GLU A 141 2.39 20.07 4.08
N LEU A 142 1.57 19.23 4.71
CA LEU A 142 0.48 19.64 5.60
C LEU A 142 0.98 20.02 7.01
N GLY A 143 2.28 19.88 7.28
CA GLY A 143 2.91 20.27 8.56
C GLY A 143 2.96 19.17 9.60
N TYR A 144 2.67 17.91 9.23
CA TYR A 144 2.86 16.77 10.11
C TYR A 144 4.32 16.34 10.13
N GLU A 145 4.82 15.95 11.28
CA GLU A 145 6.12 15.30 11.41
C GLU A 145 5.93 13.79 11.16
N VAL A 146 6.73 13.20 10.27
CA VAL A 146 6.69 11.78 9.96
C VAL A 146 8.03 11.14 10.31
N GLU A 147 8.03 10.28 11.32
CA GLU A 147 9.23 9.63 11.82
C GLU A 147 9.69 8.48 10.92
N ARG A 148 11.01 8.34 10.82
CA ARG A 148 11.62 7.21 10.13
C ARG A 148 12.05 6.16 11.16
N LEU A 149 11.34 5.04 11.22
CA LEU A 149 11.68 3.95 12.13
C LEU A 149 12.79 3.06 11.56
N SER A 150 13.87 2.94 12.33
CA SER A 150 14.99 2.03 12.05
C SER A 150 15.01 0.80 12.97
N CYS A 151 13.98 0.63 13.80
CA CYS A 151 13.75 -0.53 14.65
C CYS A 151 12.52 -1.29 14.19
N ARG A 152 12.37 -2.54 14.63
CA ARG A 152 11.13 -3.30 14.44
C ARG A 152 10.05 -2.76 15.37
N HIS A 153 8.84 -2.71 14.88
CA HIS A 153 7.65 -2.43 15.66
C HIS A 153 6.90 -3.74 15.94
N GLU A 154 6.04 -3.69 16.93
CA GLU A 154 5.02 -4.71 17.21
C GLU A 154 3.71 -4.21 16.62
N ASP A 155 2.91 -5.13 16.06
CA ASP A 155 1.64 -4.78 15.45
C ASP A 155 0.61 -4.51 16.55
N TYR A 156 -0.29 -3.57 16.28
CA TYR A 156 -1.46 -3.33 17.13
C TYR A 156 -2.47 -4.46 16.92
N PRO A 157 -3.22 -4.87 17.95
CA PRO A 157 -4.21 -5.93 17.82
C PRO A 157 -5.20 -5.68 16.68
N GLU A 158 -5.53 -6.71 15.93
CA GLU A 158 -6.55 -6.65 14.90
C GLU A 158 -7.93 -6.96 15.50
N LEU A 159 -8.95 -6.23 15.02
CA LEU A 159 -10.31 -6.48 15.44
C LEU A 159 -10.76 -7.87 14.97
N PRO A 160 -11.23 -8.75 15.87
CA PRO A 160 -11.73 -10.07 15.48
C PRO A 160 -12.87 -9.98 14.46
N GLU A 161 -12.86 -10.87 13.48
CA GLU A 161 -13.92 -10.95 12.48
C GLU A 161 -15.12 -11.75 13.03
N ALA A 162 -16.32 -11.20 12.87
CA ALA A 162 -17.54 -11.86 13.32
C ALA A 162 -17.79 -13.13 12.48
N PRO A 163 -18.13 -14.27 13.10
CA PRO A 163 -18.47 -15.48 12.37
C PRO A 163 -19.73 -15.30 11.52
N GLU A 164 -19.71 -15.78 10.28
CA GLU A 164 -20.88 -15.78 9.40
C GLU A 164 -21.56 -17.15 9.46
N ALA A 165 -22.88 -17.14 9.67
CA ALA A 165 -23.67 -18.40 9.80
C ALA A 165 -23.56 -19.32 8.57
N ALA A 166 -23.19 -18.76 7.40
CA ALA A 166 -23.02 -19.52 6.17
C ALA A 166 -21.74 -20.40 6.15
N ASP A 167 -20.79 -20.14 7.05
CA ASP A 167 -19.50 -20.85 7.10
C ASP A 167 -19.56 -22.12 7.97
N TYR A 168 -20.69 -22.38 8.64
CA TYR A 168 -20.87 -23.50 9.58
C TYR A 168 -21.93 -24.49 9.09
N GLU A 169 -21.66 -25.79 9.31
CA GLU A 169 -22.57 -26.86 8.89
C GLU A 169 -23.76 -27.04 9.85
N THR A 170 -23.56 -26.71 11.14
CA THR A 170 -24.58 -26.85 12.18
C THR A 170 -24.78 -25.56 12.98
N THR A 171 -25.96 -25.43 13.56
CA THR A 171 -26.28 -24.30 14.46
C THR A 171 -25.42 -24.31 15.72
N GLU A 172 -25.08 -25.51 16.22
CA GLU A 172 -24.27 -25.68 17.42
C GLU A 172 -22.83 -25.19 17.21
N GLU A 173 -22.24 -25.48 16.04
CA GLU A 173 -20.92 -24.97 15.67
C GLU A 173 -20.89 -23.44 15.53
N TYR A 174 -21.93 -22.87 14.95
CA TYR A 174 -22.07 -21.42 14.85
C TYR A 174 -22.23 -20.74 16.22
N GLU A 175 -23.02 -21.34 17.14
CA GLU A 175 -23.18 -20.83 18.51
C GLU A 175 -21.89 -20.95 19.33
N GLU A 176 -21.07 -21.96 19.07
CA GLU A 176 -19.73 -22.08 19.68
C GLU A 176 -18.80 -20.98 19.14
N ALA A 177 -18.75 -20.80 17.83
CA ALA A 177 -17.97 -19.74 17.21
C ALA A 177 -18.39 -18.32 17.65
N GLN A 178 -19.68 -18.10 17.90
CA GLN A 178 -20.16 -16.83 18.47
C GLN A 178 -19.63 -16.60 19.89
N ARG A 179 -19.60 -17.65 20.74
CA ARG A 179 -19.05 -17.52 22.10
C ARG A 179 -17.55 -17.26 22.09
N ASP A 180 -16.81 -17.95 21.20
CA ASP A 180 -15.39 -17.73 21.05
C ASP A 180 -15.11 -16.30 20.56
N PHE A 181 -15.88 -15.81 19.59
CA PHE A 181 -15.81 -14.43 19.11
C PHE A 181 -16.09 -13.39 20.21
N GLU A 182 -17.09 -13.63 21.08
CA GLU A 182 -17.36 -12.75 22.23
C GLU A 182 -16.14 -12.68 23.16
N GLN A 183 -15.48 -13.81 23.42
CA GLN A 183 -14.27 -13.84 24.25
C GLN A 183 -13.10 -13.13 23.54
N GLU A 184 -12.88 -13.36 22.25
CA GLU A 184 -11.84 -12.69 21.45
C GLU A 184 -12.05 -11.18 21.43
N GLN A 185 -13.30 -10.71 21.37
CA GLN A 185 -13.62 -9.28 21.47
C GLN A 185 -13.27 -8.68 22.83
N GLU A 186 -13.49 -9.41 23.92
CA GLU A 186 -13.12 -8.96 25.27
C GLU A 186 -11.59 -8.91 25.42
N ASP A 187 -10.89 -9.93 24.95
CA ASP A 187 -9.43 -10.00 24.97
C ASP A 187 -8.82 -8.88 24.11
N TYR A 188 -9.35 -8.63 22.91
CA TYR A 188 -8.96 -7.53 22.05
C TYR A 188 -9.11 -6.16 22.74
N LYS A 189 -10.24 -5.91 23.40
CA LYS A 189 -10.47 -4.66 24.13
C LYS A 189 -9.46 -4.48 25.27
N ALA A 190 -9.24 -5.54 26.05
CA ALA A 190 -8.30 -5.51 27.15
C ALA A 190 -6.86 -5.25 26.67
N GLU A 191 -6.44 -5.85 25.57
CA GLU A 191 -5.12 -5.64 24.98
C GLU A 191 -4.97 -4.21 24.42
N CYS A 192 -5.98 -3.68 23.73
CA CYS A 192 -6.00 -2.30 23.27
C CYS A 192 -5.89 -1.30 24.44
N GLU A 193 -6.64 -1.51 25.51
CA GLU A 193 -6.59 -0.68 26.72
C GLU A 193 -5.22 -0.73 27.40
N ASP A 194 -4.59 -1.90 27.48
CA ASP A 194 -3.21 -2.02 28.02
C ASP A 194 -2.19 -1.27 27.17
N ILE A 195 -2.26 -1.38 25.85
CA ILE A 195 -1.38 -0.67 24.92
C ILE A 195 -1.54 0.84 25.08
N LEU A 196 -2.77 1.35 25.12
CA LEU A 196 -3.04 2.77 25.30
C LEU A 196 -2.49 3.28 26.64
N ARG A 197 -2.76 2.57 27.75
CA ARG A 197 -2.22 2.88 29.06
C ARG A 197 -0.69 2.96 29.06
N ARG A 198 -0.03 1.95 28.51
CA ARG A 198 1.44 1.91 28.40
C ARG A 198 2.01 3.02 27.52
N SER A 199 1.27 3.43 26.49
CA SER A 199 1.62 4.59 25.67
C SER A 199 1.53 5.90 26.46
N GLU A 200 0.48 6.07 27.28
CA GLU A 200 0.33 7.23 28.16
C GLU A 200 1.39 7.27 29.28
N GLU A 201 1.79 6.11 29.78
CA GLU A 201 2.86 5.97 30.78
C GLU A 201 4.27 6.13 30.17
N GLY A 202 4.39 6.21 28.84
CA GLY A 202 5.66 6.38 28.12
C GLY A 202 6.51 5.10 28.05
N GLU A 203 5.94 3.94 28.32
CA GLU A 203 6.62 2.65 28.20
C GLU A 203 6.78 2.23 26.73
N ILE A 204 5.83 2.61 25.89
CA ILE A 204 5.83 2.39 24.46
C ILE A 204 5.55 3.67 23.71
N SER A 205 5.96 3.73 22.45
CA SER A 205 5.57 4.77 21.51
C SER A 205 4.62 4.16 20.47
N LEU A 206 3.42 4.73 20.35
CA LEU A 206 2.40 4.29 19.40
C LEU A 206 2.55 5.05 18.09
N TYR A 207 2.41 4.36 16.98
CA TYR A 207 2.58 4.92 15.63
C TYR A 207 1.44 4.55 14.70
N VAL A 208 1.03 5.53 13.89
CA VAL A 208 0.32 5.28 12.64
C VAL A 208 1.38 5.05 11.56
N LEU A 209 1.52 3.82 11.11
CA LEU A 209 2.55 3.37 10.19
C LEU A 209 2.07 3.47 8.75
N ILE A 210 2.84 4.20 7.94
CA ILE A 210 2.53 4.41 6.52
C ILE A 210 3.08 3.22 5.73
N GLY A 211 2.17 2.35 5.29
CA GLY A 211 2.48 1.28 4.34
C GLY A 211 2.39 1.75 2.89
N ASN A 212 2.56 0.84 1.95
CA ASN A 212 2.49 1.15 0.52
C ASN A 212 1.05 1.44 0.05
N LYS A 213 0.08 0.68 0.54
CA LYS A 213 -1.31 0.73 0.08
C LYS A 213 -2.31 0.99 1.20
N ASP A 214 -1.89 0.84 2.43
CA ASP A 214 -2.70 1.01 3.62
C ASP A 214 -1.91 1.56 4.80
N LEU A 215 -2.61 1.93 5.86
CA LEU A 215 -2.07 2.37 7.14
C LEU A 215 -2.46 1.36 8.20
N PHE A 216 -1.59 1.19 9.17
CA PHE A 216 -1.84 0.32 10.33
C PHE A 216 -1.27 0.94 11.59
N LEU A 217 -1.78 0.51 12.74
CA LEU A 217 -1.21 0.88 14.01
C LEU A 217 -0.09 -0.10 14.38
N GLY A 218 0.93 0.41 15.01
CA GLY A 218 2.01 -0.39 15.59
C GLY A 218 2.68 0.37 16.70
N TYR A 219 3.47 -0.31 17.52
CA TYR A 219 4.15 0.33 18.64
C TYR A 219 5.58 -0.18 18.78
N VAL A 220 6.40 0.66 19.45
CA VAL A 220 7.79 0.33 19.77
C VAL A 220 7.97 0.46 21.28
N LYS A 221 8.61 -0.54 21.91
CA LYS A 221 8.96 -0.48 23.32
C LYS A 221 10.07 0.55 23.53
N ASN A 222 9.83 1.50 24.40
CA ASN A 222 10.82 2.48 24.79
C ASN A 222 11.85 1.77 25.69
N SER A 223 13.12 1.76 25.27
CA SER A 223 14.19 1.27 26.14
C SER A 223 14.19 2.12 27.42
N ALA A 224 14.12 1.48 28.58
CA ALA A 224 14.21 2.18 29.85
C ALA A 224 15.43 3.12 29.79
N THR A 225 15.17 4.42 29.82
CA THR A 225 16.22 5.45 29.90
C THR A 225 17.02 5.15 31.13
N ASN A 226 18.23 4.62 30.96
CA ASN A 226 19.26 4.68 31.97
C ASN A 226 19.53 6.18 32.26
N THR A 227 18.78 6.75 33.16
CA THR A 227 19.10 8.01 33.81
C THR A 227 20.32 7.78 34.71
N SER A 228 21.46 7.56 34.09
CA SER A 228 22.74 7.82 34.72
C SER A 228 23.11 9.26 34.38
N ASN A 229 22.69 10.17 35.24
CA ASN A 229 23.28 11.50 35.38
C ASN A 229 24.80 11.38 35.55
N GLY A 230 25.51 11.33 34.46
CA GLY A 230 26.94 11.58 34.39
C GLY A 230 27.16 13.07 34.26
N THR A 231 27.02 13.80 35.33
CA THR A 231 27.58 15.15 35.47
C THR A 231 29.08 15.07 35.25
N LEU A 232 29.53 15.32 34.02
CA LEU A 232 30.94 15.62 33.74
C LEU A 232 31.25 16.98 34.33
N SER A 233 31.79 16.94 35.52
CA SER A 233 32.43 18.06 36.18
C SER A 233 33.58 18.58 35.30
N THR A 234 33.39 19.78 34.80
CA THR A 234 34.47 20.61 34.25
C THR A 234 35.40 20.98 35.38
N LYS A 235 36.53 20.34 35.48
CA LYS A 235 37.64 20.86 36.27
C LYS A 235 38.96 20.70 35.54
N GLU A 236 39.56 21.88 35.38
CA GLU A 236 40.99 22.18 35.32
C GLU A 236 41.75 21.85 34.01
N LYS A 237 41.80 22.90 33.21
CA LYS A 237 43.01 23.32 32.52
C LYS A 237 43.59 24.49 33.29
N GLU A 238 44.64 24.24 34.04
CA GLU A 238 45.71 25.15 34.38
C GLU A 238 46.94 24.31 34.74
N LEU A 239 47.91 24.32 33.84
CA LEU A 239 49.35 24.46 33.99
C LEU A 239 50.04 24.04 32.70
#